data_4fe66da9cd716fd98fab39d3a361aeb1
#
_entry.id   4fe66da9cd716fd98fab39d3a361aeb1
#
_cell.length_a   1.000
_cell.length_b   1.000
_cell.length_c   1.000
_cell.angle_alpha   90.00
_cell.angle_beta   90.00
_cell.angle_gamma   90.00
#
_symmetry.space_group_name_H-M   'P 1'
#
loop_
_entity.id
_entity.type
_entity.pdbx_description
1 polymer ?
#
loop_
_entity_poly.entity_id
_entity_poly.type
_entity_poly.pdbx_seq_one_letter_code
_entity_poly.pdbx_strand_id
1 'polypeptide(L)'
;YIGAEVKAGDVLVGKVTPKGETQLTPEEKLLRVIFGEKASDVKDTSLRVPSGMTGTVIDVQVFTRDGVKRDKRAESIINEALKQYHRDLDDQLRIVERDAFDRLRRQLVGRKVVATMALEGLAKDRVLTADVLEQVQGYALLDLRLEDEEGMHFIELTRQTIEHTREANAAKYKNKSEKLTRGDELPPGVLKMVKVYIAERRRLQPGDKMAGRHGNKGVVSKICPVEDMPYMADGRPADIVLNPLGVPSRMNIGQVLEVHLGWAAKGLGWRIEQMLKTETVRQIREFLNEVYNRTGKTEDLDSLTDDEILAMANNLKNGVPFATPVFDGATEEQIRMMLDLAFPDDEAKRLELTPAKTQATLYDGRTGEAFERPVTVGYMHYLKLHHLVDDKMHARSTGPYSLVTQQPLGGKAQFGGQRFGEMEVWALEAYGASYVLQEMLTVKSDDVNGRTKVYENLVKGDHKIEAGMPESFNVLVKEIRSLGIDIDLVKN
;
A
#
# COMPACT_ATOMS: atom_id res chain seq x y z
N TYR A 1 -21.01 8.40 1.37
CA TYR A 1 -21.17 7.49 2.50
C TYR A 1 -20.12 6.37 2.43
N ILE A 2 -19.85 5.74 3.56
CA ILE A 2 -18.93 4.60 3.64
C ILE A 2 -19.46 3.45 2.78
N GLY A 3 -18.60 2.81 1.98
CA GLY A 3 -18.96 1.76 1.03
C GLY A 3 -19.42 2.28 -0.35
N ALA A 4 -19.46 3.60 -0.59
CA ALA A 4 -19.78 4.13 -1.90
C ALA A 4 -18.64 3.93 -2.89
N GLU A 5 -18.94 3.42 -4.06
CA GLU A 5 -18.00 3.39 -5.18
C GLU A 5 -17.97 4.77 -5.84
N VAL A 6 -16.76 5.31 -6.04
CA VAL A 6 -16.53 6.63 -6.61
C VAL A 6 -15.64 6.55 -7.84
N LYS A 7 -15.94 7.42 -8.81
CA LYS A 7 -15.19 7.57 -10.07
C LYS A 7 -14.70 9.00 -10.24
N ALA A 8 -13.75 9.19 -11.15
CA ALA A 8 -13.27 10.52 -11.49
C ALA A 8 -14.42 11.49 -11.82
N GLY A 9 -14.43 12.65 -11.19
CA GLY A 9 -15.45 13.70 -11.35
C GLY A 9 -16.61 13.63 -10.36
N ASP A 10 -16.80 12.53 -9.61
CA ASP A 10 -17.84 12.44 -8.58
C ASP A 10 -17.59 13.42 -7.43
N VAL A 11 -18.66 13.93 -6.83
CA VAL A 11 -18.57 14.87 -5.71
C VAL A 11 -18.40 14.11 -4.40
N LEU A 12 -17.27 14.33 -3.73
CA LEU A 12 -16.99 13.76 -2.41
C LEU A 12 -17.56 14.65 -1.29
N VAL A 13 -17.31 15.97 -1.38
CA VAL A 13 -17.79 16.94 -0.41
C VAL A 13 -18.36 18.13 -1.16
N GLY A 14 -19.65 18.40 -0.98
CA GLY A 14 -20.32 19.55 -1.58
C GLY A 14 -19.89 20.84 -0.90
N LYS A 15 -19.43 21.81 -1.70
CA LYS A 15 -19.08 23.15 -1.25
C LYS A 15 -19.51 24.18 -2.28
N VAL A 16 -20.17 25.24 -1.82
CA VAL A 16 -20.53 26.37 -2.65
C VAL A 16 -19.90 27.63 -2.09
N THR A 17 -19.41 28.48 -2.96
CA THR A 17 -18.82 29.79 -2.59
C THR A 17 -19.58 30.90 -3.30
N PRO A 18 -19.82 32.06 -2.64
CA PRO A 18 -20.44 33.21 -3.30
C PRO A 18 -19.55 33.65 -4.46
N LYS A 19 -20.16 33.98 -5.57
CA LYS A 19 -19.49 34.48 -6.77
C LYS A 19 -19.18 35.95 -6.56
N GLY A 20 -17.89 36.29 -6.37
CA GLY A 20 -17.47 37.67 -6.56
C GLY A 20 -17.55 38.07 -8.04
N GLU A 21 -17.48 39.37 -8.33
CA GLU A 21 -17.33 39.90 -9.70
C GLU A 21 -15.98 39.49 -10.28
N THR A 22 -15.81 38.20 -10.60
CA THR A 22 -14.63 37.70 -11.30
C THR A 22 -14.79 37.90 -12.78
N GLN A 23 -13.84 38.59 -13.42
CA GLN A 23 -13.75 38.66 -14.87
C GLN A 23 -13.61 37.21 -15.41
N LEU A 24 -14.60 36.80 -16.18
CA LEU A 24 -14.60 35.52 -16.87
C LEU A 24 -13.49 35.51 -17.92
N THR A 25 -12.78 34.38 -18.03
CA THR A 25 -11.84 34.18 -19.12
C THR A 25 -12.58 34.19 -20.46
N PRO A 26 -11.90 34.60 -21.58
CA PRO A 26 -12.55 34.60 -22.90
C PRO A 26 -13.14 33.26 -23.29
N GLU A 27 -12.48 32.15 -22.91
CA GLU A 27 -12.94 30.81 -23.16
C GLU A 27 -14.18 30.47 -22.35
N GLU A 28 -14.27 30.86 -21.09
CA GLU A 28 -15.48 30.67 -20.26
C GLU A 28 -16.66 31.50 -20.80
N LYS A 29 -16.40 32.70 -21.33
CA LYS A 29 -17.46 33.48 -22.01
C LYS A 29 -18.01 32.76 -23.24
N LEU A 30 -17.11 32.21 -24.06
CA LEU A 30 -17.48 31.44 -25.25
C LEU A 30 -18.31 30.21 -24.90
N LEU A 31 -17.87 29.40 -23.92
CA LEU A 31 -18.57 28.21 -23.44
C LEU A 31 -19.98 28.59 -22.93
N ARG A 32 -20.14 29.71 -22.21
CA ARG A 32 -21.47 30.13 -21.74
C ARG A 32 -22.39 30.52 -22.88
N VAL A 33 -21.88 31.15 -23.93
CA VAL A 33 -22.68 31.46 -25.11
C VAL A 33 -23.12 30.24 -25.86
N ILE A 34 -22.25 29.22 -25.96
CA ILE A 34 -22.53 27.99 -26.69
C ILE A 34 -23.53 27.08 -25.90
N PHE A 35 -23.33 26.93 -24.58
CA PHE A 35 -24.11 26.03 -23.75
C PHE A 35 -25.28 26.69 -22.99
N GLY A 36 -25.47 28.00 -23.13
CA GLY A 36 -26.63 28.73 -22.60
C GLY A 36 -26.80 28.70 -21.07
N GLU A 37 -25.69 28.57 -20.32
CA GLU A 37 -25.75 28.51 -18.85
C GLU A 37 -26.19 29.83 -18.23
N LYS A 38 -27.25 29.77 -17.41
CA LYS A 38 -27.71 30.92 -16.61
C LYS A 38 -26.67 31.26 -15.53
N ALA A 39 -26.39 32.53 -15.35
CA ALA A 39 -25.53 33.01 -14.27
C ALA A 39 -26.16 32.67 -12.91
N SER A 40 -25.51 31.81 -12.14
CA SER A 40 -25.87 31.57 -10.74
C SER A 40 -25.02 32.49 -9.85
N ASP A 41 -25.60 32.98 -8.75
CA ASP A 41 -24.90 33.84 -7.76
C ASP A 41 -23.85 33.10 -6.94
N VAL A 42 -23.77 31.78 -7.11
CA VAL A 42 -22.91 30.87 -6.33
C VAL A 42 -22.07 30.04 -7.28
N LYS A 43 -20.79 29.90 -6.95
CA LYS A 43 -19.88 28.99 -7.66
C LYS A 43 -19.77 27.67 -6.92
N ASP A 44 -19.92 26.55 -7.64
CA ASP A 44 -19.63 25.22 -7.11
C ASP A 44 -18.11 25.04 -6.96
N THR A 45 -17.66 24.88 -5.72
CA THR A 45 -16.27 24.60 -5.34
C THR A 45 -16.15 23.24 -4.64
N SER A 46 -17.08 22.34 -4.91
CA SER A 46 -17.09 20.99 -4.32
C SER A 46 -15.79 20.25 -4.56
N LEU A 47 -15.38 19.48 -3.56
CA LEU A 47 -14.26 18.55 -3.71
C LEU A 47 -14.73 17.37 -4.57
N ARG A 48 -14.11 17.19 -5.71
CA ARG A 48 -14.37 16.09 -6.63
C ARG A 48 -13.21 15.09 -6.64
N VAL A 49 -13.53 13.86 -7.02
CA VAL A 49 -12.50 12.82 -7.22
C VAL A 49 -11.58 13.24 -8.36
N PRO A 50 -10.24 13.27 -8.15
CA PRO A 50 -9.28 13.62 -9.19
C PRO A 50 -9.36 12.69 -10.40
N SER A 51 -8.96 13.19 -11.56
CA SER A 51 -8.89 12.40 -12.80
C SER A 51 -7.96 11.19 -12.64
N GLY A 52 -8.42 10.01 -13.09
CA GLY A 52 -7.66 8.75 -13.03
C GLY A 52 -7.77 8.01 -11.70
N MET A 53 -8.53 8.50 -10.72
CA MET A 53 -8.77 7.82 -9.45
C MET A 53 -10.16 7.18 -9.45
N THR A 54 -10.24 5.92 -9.05
CA THR A 54 -11.48 5.18 -8.81
C THR A 54 -11.31 4.37 -7.53
N GLY A 55 -12.37 4.17 -6.76
CA GLY A 55 -12.24 3.40 -5.54
C GLY A 55 -13.51 3.36 -4.72
N THR A 56 -13.39 2.81 -3.52
CA THR A 56 -14.51 2.71 -2.56
C THR A 56 -14.19 3.56 -1.34
N VAL A 57 -15.15 4.33 -0.88
CA VAL A 57 -15.01 5.12 0.35
C VAL A 57 -15.01 4.17 1.55
N ILE A 58 -13.91 4.15 2.30
CA ILE A 58 -13.73 3.29 3.48
C ILE A 58 -13.98 4.00 4.80
N ASP A 59 -13.71 5.31 4.86
CA ASP A 59 -13.93 6.10 6.07
C ASP A 59 -14.22 7.57 5.71
N VAL A 60 -15.02 8.23 6.56
CA VAL A 60 -15.35 9.65 6.45
C VAL A 60 -15.25 10.28 7.84
N GLN A 61 -14.31 11.19 8.02
CA GLN A 61 -14.11 11.91 9.27
C GLN A 61 -14.53 13.37 9.11
N VAL A 62 -15.41 13.84 9.99
CA VAL A 62 -15.89 15.23 10.03
C VAL A 62 -15.35 15.92 11.28
N PHE A 63 -14.55 16.95 11.07
CA PHE A 63 -14.02 17.80 12.14
C PHE A 63 -14.82 19.09 12.16
N THR A 64 -15.26 19.50 13.36
CA THR A 64 -16.09 20.70 13.54
C THR A 64 -15.45 21.56 14.62
N ARG A 65 -15.30 22.87 14.33
CA ARG A 65 -14.76 23.82 15.30
C ARG A 65 -15.65 23.91 16.54
N ASP A 66 -15.03 24.16 17.68
CA ASP A 66 -15.75 24.34 18.94
C ASP A 66 -16.76 25.50 18.84
N GLY A 67 -17.97 25.31 19.37
CA GLY A 67 -19.07 26.28 19.31
C GLY A 67 -19.92 26.27 18.03
N VAL A 68 -19.59 25.45 17.03
CA VAL A 68 -20.39 25.31 15.81
C VAL A 68 -21.34 24.12 15.92
N LYS A 69 -22.64 24.33 15.60
CA LYS A 69 -23.62 23.24 15.57
C LYS A 69 -23.18 22.14 14.60
N ARG A 70 -23.23 20.91 15.08
CA ARG A 70 -22.95 19.73 14.27
C ARG A 70 -24.18 19.37 13.43
N ASP A 71 -23.89 18.83 12.24
CA ASP A 71 -24.94 18.31 11.38
C ASP A 71 -25.36 16.91 11.85
N LYS A 72 -26.61 16.51 11.63
CA LYS A 72 -27.13 15.16 11.96
C LYS A 72 -26.24 14.03 11.41
N ARG A 73 -25.61 14.24 10.26
CA ARG A 73 -24.70 13.27 9.63
C ARG A 73 -23.36 13.18 10.38
N ALA A 74 -22.83 14.33 10.81
CA ALA A 74 -21.61 14.34 11.64
C ALA A 74 -21.83 13.66 13.00
N GLU A 75 -23.01 13.88 13.62
CA GLU A 75 -23.40 13.18 14.86
C GLU A 75 -23.53 11.68 14.65
N SER A 76 -24.13 11.24 13.52
CA SER A 76 -24.24 9.83 13.17
C SER A 76 -22.87 9.17 13.02
N ILE A 77 -21.94 9.83 12.32
CA ILE A 77 -20.56 9.33 12.12
C ILE A 77 -19.83 9.20 13.46
N ILE A 78 -19.94 10.21 14.33
CA ILE A 78 -19.30 10.18 15.65
C ILE A 78 -19.89 9.06 16.51
N ASN A 79 -21.21 8.90 16.53
CA ASN A 79 -21.87 7.86 17.29
C ASN A 79 -21.51 6.47 16.80
N GLU A 80 -21.37 6.28 15.47
CA GLU A 80 -20.92 5.02 14.90
C GLU A 80 -19.47 4.71 15.26
N ALA A 81 -18.59 5.70 15.18
CA ALA A 81 -17.19 5.57 15.59
C ALA A 81 -17.04 5.25 17.09
N LEU A 82 -17.85 5.89 17.97
CA LEU A 82 -17.87 5.57 19.39
C LEU A 82 -18.39 4.16 19.66
N LYS A 83 -19.42 3.73 18.94
CA LYS A 83 -19.97 2.38 19.05
C LYS A 83 -18.98 1.30 18.62
N GLN A 84 -18.25 1.56 17.53
CA GLN A 84 -17.20 0.65 17.07
C GLN A 84 -16.06 0.58 18.10
N TYR A 85 -15.60 1.74 18.59
CA TYR A 85 -14.54 1.79 19.59
C TYR A 85 -14.93 1.09 20.91
N HIS A 86 -16.20 1.18 21.31
CA HIS A 86 -16.71 0.45 22.49
C HIS A 86 -16.63 -1.06 22.26
N ARG A 87 -17.05 -1.54 21.08
CA ARG A 87 -16.93 -2.96 20.73
C ARG A 87 -15.48 -3.46 20.75
N ASP A 88 -14.56 -2.66 20.19
CA ASP A 88 -13.14 -3.00 20.18
C ASP A 88 -12.56 -3.13 21.61
N LEU A 89 -12.98 -2.23 22.52
CA LEU A 89 -12.57 -2.30 23.94
C LEU A 89 -13.20 -3.48 24.67
N ASP A 90 -14.46 -3.83 24.36
CA ASP A 90 -15.14 -5.00 24.92
C ASP A 90 -14.47 -6.30 24.43
N ASP A 91 -14.09 -6.36 23.15
CA ASP A 91 -13.34 -7.49 22.61
C ASP A 91 -11.94 -7.62 23.22
N GLN A 92 -11.23 -6.51 23.43
CA GLN A 92 -9.96 -6.51 24.14
C GLN A 92 -10.11 -7.01 25.59
N LEU A 93 -11.13 -6.54 26.30
CA LEU A 93 -11.41 -7.02 27.66
C LEU A 93 -11.68 -8.52 27.67
N ARG A 94 -12.53 -9.00 26.76
CA ARG A 94 -12.86 -10.43 26.65
C ARG A 94 -11.63 -11.31 26.36
N ILE A 95 -10.69 -10.84 25.53
CA ILE A 95 -9.44 -11.57 25.26
C ILE A 95 -8.57 -11.62 26.51
N VAL A 96 -8.42 -10.51 27.24
CA VAL A 96 -7.63 -10.46 28.49
C VAL A 96 -8.27 -11.31 29.57
N GLU A 97 -9.60 -11.26 29.73
CA GLU A 97 -10.35 -12.07 30.69
C GLU A 97 -10.14 -13.57 30.40
N ARG A 98 -10.24 -13.98 29.13
CA ARG A 98 -10.03 -15.37 28.72
C ARG A 98 -8.62 -15.86 29.06
N ASP A 99 -7.60 -15.09 28.65
CA ASP A 99 -6.19 -15.44 28.93
C ASP A 99 -5.93 -15.49 30.45
N ALA A 100 -6.44 -14.52 31.21
CA ALA A 100 -6.29 -14.49 32.65
C ALA A 100 -6.96 -15.69 33.34
N PHE A 101 -8.17 -16.07 32.92
CA PHE A 101 -8.86 -17.24 33.44
C PHE A 101 -8.18 -18.54 33.02
N ASP A 102 -7.65 -18.65 31.82
CA ASP A 102 -6.94 -19.85 31.38
C ASP A 102 -5.61 -20.02 32.15
N ARG A 103 -4.90 -18.94 32.45
CA ARG A 103 -3.72 -18.96 33.31
C ARG A 103 -4.10 -19.37 34.73
N LEU A 104 -5.17 -18.77 35.28
CA LEU A 104 -5.67 -19.09 36.61
C LEU A 104 -6.04 -20.58 36.72
N ARG A 105 -6.76 -21.14 35.74
CA ARG A 105 -7.11 -22.56 35.69
C ARG A 105 -5.86 -23.43 35.80
N ARG A 106 -4.81 -23.15 35.02
CA ARG A 106 -3.55 -23.92 35.04
C ARG A 106 -2.89 -23.90 36.43
N GLN A 107 -2.95 -22.78 37.13
CA GLN A 107 -2.33 -22.61 38.45
C GLN A 107 -3.16 -23.18 39.59
N LEU A 108 -4.46 -23.36 39.37
CA LEU A 108 -5.37 -23.94 40.38
C LEU A 108 -5.45 -25.47 40.35
N VAL A 109 -4.93 -26.15 39.34
CA VAL A 109 -4.92 -27.61 39.25
C VAL A 109 -4.16 -28.21 40.43
N GLY A 110 -4.76 -29.18 41.11
CA GLY A 110 -4.15 -29.89 42.25
C GLY A 110 -4.32 -29.20 43.61
N ARG A 111 -4.95 -28.05 43.70
CA ARG A 111 -5.18 -27.33 44.97
C ARG A 111 -6.51 -27.71 45.61
N LYS A 112 -6.61 -27.59 46.95
CA LYS A 112 -7.80 -27.94 47.75
C LYS A 112 -8.69 -26.74 48.01
N VAL A 113 -10.00 -26.93 47.88
CA VAL A 113 -11.03 -25.91 48.09
C VAL A 113 -11.56 -25.99 49.50
N VAL A 114 -11.58 -24.86 50.23
CA VAL A 114 -12.13 -24.75 51.60
C VAL A 114 -13.61 -24.39 51.60
N ALA A 115 -13.99 -23.47 50.72
CA ALA A 115 -15.38 -23.03 50.59
C ALA A 115 -15.67 -22.52 49.15
N THR A 116 -16.87 -22.79 48.65
CA THR A 116 -17.37 -22.22 47.39
C THR A 116 -18.73 -21.56 47.65
N MET A 117 -18.92 -20.35 47.23
CA MET A 117 -20.25 -19.73 47.14
C MET A 117 -20.93 -19.93 45.78
N ALA A 118 -20.17 -20.38 44.76
CA ALA A 118 -20.58 -20.32 43.35
C ALA A 118 -20.94 -21.66 42.70
N LEU A 119 -20.79 -22.80 43.40
CA LEU A 119 -21.03 -24.12 42.78
C LEU A 119 -21.79 -25.02 43.75
N GLU A 120 -23.08 -25.22 43.48
CA GLU A 120 -23.88 -26.28 44.10
C GLU A 120 -23.31 -27.62 43.65
N GLY A 121 -22.63 -28.32 44.56
CA GLY A 121 -22.12 -29.70 44.29
C GLY A 121 -20.61 -29.93 44.47
N LEU A 122 -19.78 -28.92 44.73
CA LEU A 122 -18.38 -29.16 45.13
C LEU A 122 -18.29 -29.34 46.65
N ALA A 123 -18.00 -30.61 47.07
CA ALA A 123 -17.79 -30.91 48.49
C ALA A 123 -16.51 -30.19 49.01
N LYS A 124 -16.53 -29.76 50.29
CA LYS A 124 -15.34 -29.33 51.03
C LYS A 124 -14.23 -30.38 50.88
N ASP A 125 -12.98 -29.93 50.79
CA ASP A 125 -11.76 -30.74 50.70
C ASP A 125 -11.54 -31.49 49.37
N ARG A 126 -12.25 -31.13 48.33
CA ARG A 126 -12.01 -31.72 47.00
C ARG A 126 -10.81 -31.05 46.32
N VAL A 127 -9.93 -31.89 45.74
CA VAL A 127 -8.81 -31.41 44.90
C VAL A 127 -9.35 -30.97 43.54
N LEU A 128 -8.97 -29.79 43.08
CA LEU A 128 -9.36 -29.24 41.77
C LEU A 128 -8.64 -30.02 40.66
N THR A 129 -9.39 -30.73 39.84
CA THR A 129 -8.90 -31.40 38.64
C THR A 129 -9.17 -30.51 37.41
N ALA A 130 -8.42 -30.71 36.32
CA ALA A 130 -8.59 -29.94 35.08
C ALA A 130 -10.04 -30.01 34.58
N ASP A 131 -10.67 -31.20 34.57
CA ASP A 131 -12.06 -31.40 34.10
C ASP A 131 -13.09 -30.58 34.88
N VAL A 132 -12.87 -30.42 36.20
CA VAL A 132 -13.74 -29.61 37.06
C VAL A 132 -13.57 -28.11 36.80
N LEU A 133 -12.33 -27.69 36.58
CA LEU A 133 -12.02 -26.29 36.29
C LEU A 133 -12.51 -25.82 34.92
N GLU A 134 -12.60 -26.72 33.94
CA GLU A 134 -13.18 -26.43 32.64
C GLU A 134 -14.69 -26.17 32.69
N GLN A 135 -15.40 -26.83 33.58
CA GLN A 135 -16.85 -26.66 33.76
C GLN A 135 -17.22 -25.37 34.52
N VAL A 136 -16.26 -24.75 35.20
CA VAL A 136 -16.49 -23.55 36.01
C VAL A 136 -16.39 -22.29 35.11
N GLN A 137 -17.44 -21.47 35.16
CA GLN A 137 -17.40 -20.15 34.45
C GLN A 137 -16.30 -19.27 35.01
N GLY A 138 -15.64 -18.51 34.14
CA GLY A 138 -14.44 -17.73 34.49
C GLY A 138 -14.57 -16.87 35.73
N TYR A 139 -15.66 -16.10 35.88
CA TYR A 139 -15.89 -15.27 37.08
C TYR A 139 -16.13 -16.08 38.36
N ALA A 140 -16.73 -17.25 38.28
CA ALA A 140 -16.92 -18.14 39.43
C ALA A 140 -15.59 -18.67 40.00
N LEU A 141 -14.52 -18.65 39.19
CA LEU A 141 -13.16 -18.99 39.66
C LEU A 141 -12.60 -17.95 40.66
N LEU A 142 -13.03 -16.70 40.55
CA LEU A 142 -12.59 -15.62 41.44
C LEU A 142 -13.26 -15.69 42.83
N ASP A 143 -14.35 -16.44 42.97
CA ASP A 143 -15.08 -16.62 44.22
C ASP A 143 -14.66 -17.89 44.98
N LEU A 144 -13.70 -18.65 44.45
CA LEU A 144 -13.14 -19.81 45.11
C LEU A 144 -12.27 -19.41 46.32
N ARG A 145 -12.41 -20.11 47.44
CA ARG A 145 -11.52 -20.01 48.60
C ARG A 145 -10.70 -21.27 48.73
N LEU A 146 -9.40 -21.12 48.71
CA LEU A 146 -8.42 -22.19 48.78
C LEU A 146 -7.77 -22.24 50.16
N GLU A 147 -7.27 -23.39 50.55
CA GLU A 147 -6.50 -23.59 51.77
C GLU A 147 -5.11 -22.96 51.66
N ASP A 148 -4.59 -22.83 50.47
CA ASP A 148 -3.26 -22.36 50.13
C ASP A 148 -3.22 -20.83 49.90
N GLU A 149 -2.32 -20.14 50.58
CA GLU A 149 -2.10 -18.71 50.43
C GLU A 149 -1.63 -18.31 49.01
N GLU A 150 -0.80 -19.14 48.35
CA GLU A 150 -0.35 -18.87 47.02
C GLU A 150 -1.51 -18.91 45.99
N GLY A 151 -2.42 -19.91 46.13
CA GLY A 151 -3.60 -20.00 45.29
C GLY A 151 -4.52 -18.79 45.44
N MET A 152 -4.72 -18.31 46.69
CA MET A 152 -5.48 -17.10 46.95
C MET A 152 -4.80 -15.85 46.34
N HIS A 153 -3.48 -15.79 46.39
CA HIS A 153 -2.72 -14.71 45.75
C HIS A 153 -2.91 -14.66 44.24
N PHE A 154 -2.91 -15.81 43.55
CA PHE A 154 -3.19 -15.86 42.10
C PHE A 154 -4.61 -15.41 41.76
N ILE A 155 -5.60 -15.79 42.54
CA ILE A 155 -6.99 -15.33 42.38
C ILE A 155 -7.06 -13.82 42.52
N GLU A 156 -6.44 -13.26 43.56
CA GLU A 156 -6.45 -11.82 43.79
C GLU A 156 -5.70 -11.06 42.70
N LEU A 157 -4.54 -11.54 42.27
CA LEU A 157 -3.78 -10.96 41.15
C LEU A 157 -4.60 -10.94 39.86
N THR A 158 -5.29 -12.05 39.58
CA THR A 158 -6.17 -12.16 38.40
C THR A 158 -7.31 -11.16 38.48
N ARG A 159 -7.95 -11.04 39.65
CA ARG A 159 -9.01 -10.04 39.92
C ARG A 159 -8.51 -8.62 39.66
N GLN A 160 -7.37 -8.27 40.24
CA GLN A 160 -6.77 -6.94 40.07
C GLN A 160 -6.41 -6.66 38.60
N THR A 161 -5.91 -7.65 37.86
CA THR A 161 -5.59 -7.50 36.43
C THR A 161 -6.83 -7.22 35.61
N ILE A 162 -7.93 -7.91 35.86
CA ILE A 162 -9.19 -7.73 35.16
C ILE A 162 -9.81 -6.35 35.50
N GLU A 163 -9.84 -5.99 36.80
CA GLU A 163 -10.35 -4.69 37.25
C GLU A 163 -9.54 -3.52 36.69
N HIS A 164 -8.22 -3.59 36.75
CA HIS A 164 -7.33 -2.58 36.17
C HIS A 164 -7.54 -2.42 34.67
N THR A 165 -7.69 -3.52 33.95
CA THR A 165 -7.97 -3.48 32.49
C THR A 165 -9.32 -2.85 32.20
N ARG A 166 -10.34 -3.14 33.01
CA ARG A 166 -11.69 -2.57 32.90
C ARG A 166 -11.69 -1.06 33.16
N GLU A 167 -11.01 -0.64 34.22
CA GLU A 167 -10.86 0.79 34.54
C GLU A 167 -10.08 1.54 33.44
N ALA A 168 -8.98 0.95 32.98
CA ALA A 168 -8.19 1.51 31.89
C ALA A 168 -9.00 1.66 30.59
N ASN A 169 -9.83 0.66 30.26
CA ASN A 169 -10.70 0.72 29.09
C ASN A 169 -11.83 1.75 29.26
N ALA A 170 -12.43 1.84 30.44
CA ALA A 170 -13.42 2.89 30.75
C ALA A 170 -12.81 4.30 30.64
N ALA A 171 -11.60 4.50 31.15
CA ALA A 171 -10.88 5.76 31.02
C ALA A 171 -10.54 6.08 29.54
N LYS A 172 -10.10 5.10 28.76
CA LYS A 172 -9.86 5.26 27.31
C LYS A 172 -11.13 5.66 26.57
N TYR A 173 -12.26 5.00 26.86
CA TYR A 173 -13.54 5.31 26.25
C TYR A 173 -13.99 6.74 26.60
N LYS A 174 -13.92 7.13 27.88
CA LYS A 174 -14.25 8.47 28.34
C LYS A 174 -13.40 9.53 27.65
N ASN A 175 -12.08 9.36 27.62
CA ASN A 175 -11.15 10.26 26.95
C ASN A 175 -11.43 10.38 25.45
N LYS A 176 -11.76 9.27 24.79
CA LYS A 176 -12.10 9.26 23.36
C LYS A 176 -13.44 9.97 23.09
N SER A 177 -14.45 9.70 23.95
CA SER A 177 -15.75 10.34 23.88
C SER A 177 -15.63 11.86 24.09
N GLU A 178 -14.88 12.30 25.10
CA GLU A 178 -14.65 13.72 25.36
C GLU A 178 -13.93 14.41 24.19
N LYS A 179 -12.89 13.76 23.62
CA LYS A 179 -12.19 14.28 22.45
C LYS A 179 -13.09 14.41 21.21
N LEU A 180 -13.97 13.45 20.97
CA LEU A 180 -14.90 13.48 19.84
C LEU A 180 -16.08 14.43 20.06
N THR A 181 -16.48 14.67 21.32
CA THR A 181 -17.55 15.62 21.68
C THR A 181 -17.06 17.05 21.87
N ARG A 182 -15.82 17.25 22.30
CA ARG A 182 -15.18 18.56 22.33
C ARG A 182 -14.86 18.99 20.90
N GLY A 183 -15.12 20.23 20.53
CA GLY A 183 -14.78 20.71 19.18
C GLY A 183 -13.30 20.54 18.85
N ASP A 184 -12.98 20.47 17.59
CA ASP A 184 -11.60 20.30 17.11
C ASP A 184 -10.90 21.67 16.94
N GLU A 185 -9.61 21.73 17.24
CA GLU A 185 -8.78 22.89 16.95
C GLU A 185 -8.49 22.95 15.45
N LEU A 186 -9.27 23.76 14.72
CA LEU A 186 -9.10 23.97 13.30
C LEU A 186 -8.35 25.29 13.03
N PRO A 187 -7.62 25.40 11.89
CA PRO A 187 -6.95 26.63 11.49
C PRO A 187 -7.91 27.84 11.48
N PRO A 188 -7.41 29.06 11.69
CA PRO A 188 -8.24 30.26 11.64
C PRO A 188 -9.04 30.35 10.33
N GLY A 189 -10.35 30.68 10.44
CA GLY A 189 -11.24 30.80 9.29
C GLY A 189 -11.88 29.49 8.82
N VAL A 190 -11.46 28.32 9.32
CA VAL A 190 -12.06 27.03 9.00
C VAL A 190 -13.13 26.68 10.05
N LEU A 191 -14.35 26.45 9.64
CA LEU A 191 -15.47 26.07 10.50
C LEU A 191 -15.65 24.56 10.58
N LYS A 192 -15.49 23.89 9.45
CA LYS A 192 -15.61 22.42 9.31
C LYS A 192 -14.53 21.91 8.34
N MET A 193 -14.01 20.71 8.61
CA MET A 193 -13.11 19.98 7.74
C MET A 193 -13.59 18.54 7.60
N VAL A 194 -13.63 18.05 6.38
CA VAL A 194 -14.02 16.67 6.09
C VAL A 194 -12.83 15.95 5.47
N LYS A 195 -12.46 14.79 6.04
CA LYS A 195 -11.48 13.86 5.46
C LYS A 195 -12.22 12.66 4.94
N VAL A 196 -12.04 12.35 3.66
CA VAL A 196 -12.63 11.19 3.01
C VAL A 196 -11.47 10.24 2.65
N TYR A 197 -11.55 9.00 3.11
CA TYR A 197 -10.57 7.96 2.81
C TYR A 197 -11.15 7.05 1.73
N ILE A 198 -10.41 6.91 0.64
CA ILE A 198 -10.79 6.09 -0.51
C ILE A 198 -9.79 4.95 -0.63
N ALA A 199 -10.27 3.71 -0.69
CA ALA A 199 -9.45 2.55 -1.00
C ALA A 199 -9.48 2.28 -2.50
N GLU A 200 -8.31 2.19 -3.10
CA GLU A 200 -8.14 1.85 -4.50
C GLU A 200 -7.21 0.64 -4.63
N ARG A 201 -7.63 -0.35 -5.42
CA ARG A 201 -6.80 -1.52 -5.72
C ARG A 201 -6.16 -1.35 -7.09
N ARG A 202 -4.90 -0.94 -7.10
CA ARG A 202 -4.12 -0.76 -8.32
C ARG A 202 -3.35 -2.04 -8.64
N ARG A 203 -3.73 -2.70 -9.75
CA ARG A 203 -2.98 -3.84 -10.29
C ARG A 203 -1.69 -3.35 -10.91
N LEU A 204 -0.71 -4.28 -11.01
CA LEU A 204 0.53 -4.02 -11.73
C LEU A 204 0.25 -3.80 -13.21
N GLN A 205 0.83 -2.73 -13.78
CA GLN A 205 0.66 -2.34 -15.18
C GLN A 205 2.02 -2.15 -15.84
N PRO A 206 2.12 -2.29 -17.18
CA PRO A 206 3.31 -1.84 -17.89
C PRO A 206 3.58 -0.36 -17.63
N GLY A 207 4.83 -0.02 -17.30
CA GLY A 207 5.23 1.33 -16.90
C GLY A 207 5.33 1.54 -15.38
N ASP A 208 4.79 0.63 -14.54
CA ASP A 208 4.97 0.67 -13.10
C ASP A 208 6.41 0.34 -12.72
N LYS A 209 6.92 1.01 -11.70
CA LYS A 209 8.28 0.82 -11.21
C LYS A 209 8.33 -0.25 -10.13
N MET A 210 9.21 -1.22 -10.32
CA MET A 210 9.52 -2.24 -9.34
C MET A 210 11.01 -2.25 -9.00
N ALA A 211 11.35 -2.76 -7.85
CA ALA A 211 12.74 -2.89 -7.42
C ALA A 211 12.92 -4.05 -6.42
N GLY A 212 14.10 -4.66 -6.43
CA GLY A 212 14.56 -5.49 -5.32
C GLY A 212 15.26 -4.66 -4.25
N ARG A 213 15.97 -5.34 -3.33
CA ARG A 213 16.70 -4.71 -2.22
C ARG A 213 18.14 -4.31 -2.55
N HIS A 214 18.61 -4.55 -3.76
CA HIS A 214 20.03 -4.39 -4.18
C HIS A 214 20.22 -3.24 -5.20
N GLY A 215 19.34 -2.24 -5.23
CA GLY A 215 19.40 -1.15 -6.22
C GLY A 215 19.01 -1.57 -7.64
N ASN A 216 18.49 -2.76 -7.81
CA ASN A 216 17.99 -3.31 -9.07
C ASN A 216 16.58 -2.81 -9.39
N LYS A 217 16.49 -1.52 -9.66
CA LYS A 217 15.24 -0.86 -10.06
C LYS A 217 14.96 -1.06 -11.54
N GLY A 218 13.70 -1.28 -11.88
CA GLY A 218 13.25 -1.43 -13.25
C GLY A 218 11.81 -0.99 -13.45
N VAL A 219 11.41 -0.91 -14.69
CA VAL A 219 10.04 -0.60 -15.09
C VAL A 219 9.47 -1.83 -15.79
N VAL A 220 8.23 -2.17 -15.46
CA VAL A 220 7.52 -3.28 -16.12
C VAL A 220 7.33 -2.94 -17.60
N SER A 221 7.90 -3.74 -18.48
CA SER A 221 7.80 -3.52 -19.93
C SER A 221 6.59 -4.22 -20.53
N LYS A 222 6.31 -5.44 -20.11
CA LYS A 222 5.23 -6.28 -20.64
C LYS A 222 4.66 -7.17 -19.54
N ILE A 223 3.36 -7.41 -19.58
CA ILE A 223 2.69 -8.45 -18.82
C ILE A 223 2.27 -9.53 -19.80
N CYS A 224 2.76 -10.75 -19.57
CA CYS A 224 2.44 -11.91 -20.39
C CYS A 224 1.41 -12.80 -19.69
N PRO A 225 0.56 -13.53 -20.43
CA PRO A 225 -0.21 -14.63 -19.88
C PRO A 225 0.71 -15.68 -19.23
N VAL A 226 0.20 -16.42 -18.25
CA VAL A 226 0.99 -17.43 -17.52
C VAL A 226 1.47 -18.53 -18.46
N GLU A 227 0.66 -18.87 -19.45
CA GLU A 227 0.94 -19.90 -20.45
C GLU A 227 2.14 -19.55 -21.34
N ASP A 228 2.39 -18.25 -21.59
CA ASP A 228 3.50 -17.75 -22.41
C ASP A 228 4.81 -17.59 -21.63
N MET A 229 4.76 -17.74 -20.30
CA MET A 229 5.94 -17.57 -19.45
C MET A 229 6.85 -18.78 -19.51
N PRO A 230 8.18 -18.59 -19.39
CA PRO A 230 9.12 -19.70 -19.27
C PRO A 230 8.77 -20.58 -18.06
N TYR A 231 8.88 -21.89 -18.22
CA TYR A 231 8.55 -22.85 -17.18
C TYR A 231 9.68 -23.87 -16.96
N MET A 232 9.70 -24.46 -15.78
CA MET A 232 10.65 -25.51 -15.40
C MET A 232 10.17 -26.92 -15.85
N ALA A 233 11.04 -27.92 -15.73
CA ALA A 233 10.72 -29.32 -16.07
C ALA A 233 9.51 -29.88 -15.29
N ASP A 234 9.18 -29.34 -14.12
CA ASP A 234 8.02 -29.70 -13.34
C ASP A 234 6.72 -28.95 -13.73
N GLY A 235 6.78 -28.10 -14.75
CA GLY A 235 5.66 -27.31 -15.27
C GLY A 235 5.40 -25.99 -14.51
N ARG A 236 6.22 -25.60 -13.54
CA ARG A 236 6.06 -24.31 -12.82
C ARG A 236 6.54 -23.15 -13.68
N PRO A 237 5.67 -22.17 -13.95
CA PRO A 237 6.07 -20.98 -14.70
C PRO A 237 6.87 -19.99 -13.83
N ALA A 238 7.69 -19.18 -14.47
CA ALA A 238 8.33 -18.03 -13.82
C ALA A 238 7.32 -16.90 -13.66
N ASP A 239 7.33 -16.23 -12.49
CA ASP A 239 6.47 -15.07 -12.24
C ASP A 239 7.03 -13.79 -12.84
N ILE A 240 8.36 -13.63 -12.84
CA ILE A 240 9.07 -12.45 -13.36
C ILE A 240 10.30 -12.91 -14.14
N VAL A 241 10.53 -12.29 -15.29
CA VAL A 241 11.76 -12.42 -16.07
C VAL A 241 12.53 -11.10 -16.00
N LEU A 242 13.78 -11.17 -15.55
CA LEU A 242 14.65 -10.02 -15.40
C LEU A 242 15.74 -10.02 -16.50
N ASN A 243 16.08 -8.82 -16.99
CA ASN A 243 17.15 -8.66 -17.94
C ASN A 243 18.51 -8.84 -17.26
N PRO A 244 19.33 -9.83 -17.67
CA PRO A 244 20.63 -10.08 -17.06
C PRO A 244 21.65 -8.94 -17.25
N LEU A 245 21.50 -8.11 -18.27
CA LEU A 245 22.38 -6.95 -18.52
C LEU A 245 22.35 -5.91 -17.38
N GLY A 246 21.32 -5.93 -16.54
CA GLY A 246 21.22 -5.06 -15.39
C GLY A 246 22.17 -5.41 -14.24
N VAL A 247 22.80 -6.58 -14.25
CA VAL A 247 23.69 -7.07 -13.18
C VAL A 247 25.14 -6.64 -13.39
N PRO A 248 25.81 -6.93 -14.53
CA PRO A 248 27.25 -6.67 -14.69
C PRO A 248 27.59 -5.19 -14.61
N SER A 249 26.80 -4.33 -15.27
CA SER A 249 27.06 -2.89 -15.30
C SER A 249 26.89 -2.19 -13.94
N ARG A 250 26.08 -2.75 -13.06
CA ARG A 250 25.76 -2.17 -11.74
C ARG A 250 26.45 -2.86 -10.57
N MET A 251 27.16 -3.95 -10.82
CA MET A 251 27.94 -4.71 -9.83
C MET A 251 27.14 -5.09 -8.55
N ASN A 252 25.82 -5.20 -8.66
CA ASN A 252 24.95 -5.57 -7.56
C ASN A 252 24.79 -7.10 -7.45
N ILE A 253 25.89 -7.79 -7.18
CA ILE A 253 25.97 -9.26 -7.11
C ILE A 253 25.09 -9.82 -5.97
N GLY A 254 24.84 -9.04 -4.92
CA GLY A 254 23.97 -9.44 -3.81
C GLY A 254 22.59 -9.95 -4.25
N GLN A 255 22.04 -9.45 -5.35
CA GLN A 255 20.77 -9.96 -5.88
C GLN A 255 20.88 -11.42 -6.36
N VAL A 256 22.00 -11.82 -6.92
CA VAL A 256 22.23 -13.21 -7.38
C VAL A 256 22.34 -14.13 -6.17
N LEU A 257 23.06 -13.72 -5.14
CA LEU A 257 23.17 -14.47 -3.87
C LEU A 257 21.81 -14.60 -3.18
N GLU A 258 21.00 -13.53 -3.19
CA GLU A 258 19.63 -13.58 -2.66
C GLU A 258 18.75 -14.57 -3.44
N VAL A 259 18.83 -14.58 -4.76
CA VAL A 259 18.08 -15.53 -5.61
C VAL A 259 18.46 -16.97 -5.28
N HIS A 260 19.74 -17.27 -5.13
CA HIS A 260 20.21 -18.61 -4.78
C HIS A 260 19.77 -19.04 -3.38
N LEU A 261 19.89 -18.15 -2.39
CA LEU A 261 19.43 -18.44 -1.03
C LEU A 261 17.92 -18.61 -0.96
N GLY A 262 17.17 -17.77 -1.68
CA GLY A 262 15.71 -17.89 -1.80
C GLY A 262 15.29 -19.18 -2.50
N TRP A 263 16.07 -19.65 -3.48
CA TRP A 263 15.88 -20.95 -4.11
C TRP A 263 16.05 -22.10 -3.12
N ALA A 264 17.15 -22.06 -2.33
CA ALA A 264 17.37 -23.02 -1.25
C ALA A 264 16.25 -22.99 -0.21
N ALA A 265 15.83 -21.82 0.22
CA ALA A 265 14.75 -21.63 1.20
C ALA A 265 13.43 -22.28 0.77
N LYS A 266 13.09 -22.09 -0.51
CA LYS A 266 11.87 -22.68 -1.07
C LYS A 266 12.00 -24.18 -1.26
N GLY A 267 13.15 -24.68 -1.72
CA GLY A 267 13.46 -26.10 -1.86
C GLY A 267 13.38 -26.84 -0.52
N LEU A 268 13.91 -26.26 0.55
CA LEU A 268 13.78 -26.80 1.90
C LEU A 268 12.30 -26.91 2.32
N GLY A 269 11.49 -25.90 2.00
CA GLY A 269 10.05 -25.95 2.29
C GLY A 269 9.33 -27.08 1.56
N TRP A 270 9.63 -27.31 0.28
CA TRP A 270 9.08 -28.43 -0.49
C TRP A 270 9.50 -29.79 0.10
N ARG A 271 10.75 -29.90 0.51
CA ARG A 271 11.24 -31.12 1.16
C ARG A 271 10.53 -31.39 2.48
N ILE A 272 10.36 -30.36 3.33
CA ILE A 272 9.58 -30.47 4.58
C ILE A 272 8.13 -30.89 4.27
N GLU A 273 7.51 -30.33 3.22
CA GLU A 273 6.15 -30.74 2.83
C GLU A 273 6.06 -32.20 2.39
N GLN A 274 7.07 -32.71 1.69
CA GLN A 274 7.14 -34.13 1.32
C GLN A 274 7.33 -35.00 2.57
N MET A 275 8.24 -34.63 3.46
CA MET A 275 8.53 -35.34 4.70
C MET A 275 7.28 -35.41 5.62
N LEU A 276 6.49 -34.36 5.72
CA LEU A 276 5.23 -34.32 6.45
C LEU A 276 4.21 -35.37 5.95
N LYS A 277 4.31 -35.77 4.66
CA LYS A 277 3.40 -36.75 4.05
C LYS A 277 3.90 -38.20 4.16
N THR A 278 5.22 -38.39 4.23
CA THR A 278 5.84 -39.74 4.05
C THR A 278 6.68 -40.20 5.22
N GLU A 279 7.19 -39.31 6.08
CA GLU A 279 8.18 -39.63 7.08
C GLU A 279 7.68 -39.53 8.53
N THR A 280 8.47 -40.03 9.47
CA THR A 280 8.18 -39.98 10.89
C THR A 280 8.59 -38.66 11.52
N VAL A 281 7.95 -38.27 12.63
CA VAL A 281 8.28 -37.02 13.37
C VAL A 281 9.77 -36.97 13.75
N ARG A 282 10.37 -38.10 14.06
CA ARG A 282 11.80 -38.20 14.39
C ARG A 282 12.71 -37.75 13.21
N GLN A 283 12.41 -38.23 12.02
CA GLN A 283 13.17 -37.86 10.82
C GLN A 283 13.01 -36.37 10.49
N ILE A 284 11.77 -35.84 10.66
CA ILE A 284 11.51 -34.40 10.51
C ILE A 284 12.32 -33.59 11.53
N ARG A 285 12.40 -34.04 12.79
CA ARG A 285 13.21 -33.39 13.83
C ARG A 285 14.70 -33.40 13.46
N GLU A 286 15.23 -34.53 13.03
CA GLU A 286 16.63 -34.65 12.58
C GLU A 286 16.92 -33.73 11.42
N PHE A 287 16.03 -33.62 10.45
CA PHE A 287 16.16 -32.73 9.31
C PHE A 287 16.10 -31.24 9.72
N LEU A 288 15.15 -30.86 10.57
CA LEU A 288 15.07 -29.50 11.09
C LEU A 288 16.32 -29.13 11.91
N ASN A 289 16.85 -30.06 12.70
CA ASN A 289 18.12 -29.88 13.40
C ASN A 289 19.29 -29.61 12.41
N GLU A 290 19.33 -30.33 11.30
CA GLU A 290 20.32 -30.08 10.26
C GLU A 290 20.17 -28.69 9.61
N VAL A 291 18.92 -28.25 9.35
CA VAL A 291 18.64 -26.92 8.78
C VAL A 291 19.05 -25.80 9.74
N TYR A 292 18.70 -25.90 11.02
CA TYR A 292 18.91 -24.82 11.99
C TYR A 292 20.33 -24.79 12.59
N ASN A 293 20.95 -25.95 12.81
CA ASN A 293 22.19 -26.06 13.57
C ASN A 293 23.45 -26.20 12.72
N ARG A 294 23.31 -26.36 11.39
CA ARG A 294 24.47 -26.53 10.49
C ARG A 294 25.28 -25.26 10.27
N THR A 295 24.69 -24.08 10.45
CA THR A 295 25.31 -22.79 10.14
C THR A 295 25.72 -21.95 11.34
N GLY A 296 25.72 -22.48 12.55
CA GLY A 296 26.41 -21.89 13.68
C GLY A 296 25.61 -21.36 14.86
N LYS A 297 24.28 -21.33 14.84
CA LYS A 297 23.47 -21.14 16.04
C LYS A 297 22.84 -22.47 16.45
N THR A 298 23.09 -22.92 17.66
CA THR A 298 22.42 -24.09 18.24
C THR A 298 21.03 -23.71 18.74
N GLU A 299 20.01 -24.06 17.96
CA GLU A 299 18.62 -24.05 18.42
C GLU A 299 18.34 -25.42 19.07
N ASP A 300 17.82 -25.44 20.30
CA ASP A 300 17.48 -26.68 20.99
C ASP A 300 16.12 -27.21 20.54
N LEU A 301 16.13 -28.02 19.46
CA LEU A 301 14.93 -28.67 18.95
C LEU A 301 14.61 -29.98 19.67
N ASP A 302 15.52 -30.50 20.47
CA ASP A 302 15.35 -31.74 21.19
C ASP A 302 14.45 -31.57 22.42
N SER A 303 14.36 -30.36 22.97
CA SER A 303 13.47 -30.00 24.07
C SER A 303 11.99 -29.86 23.66
N LEU A 304 11.70 -29.70 22.36
CA LEU A 304 10.34 -29.54 21.85
C LEU A 304 9.58 -30.87 21.81
N THR A 305 8.28 -30.79 22.06
CA THR A 305 7.37 -31.93 21.92
C THR A 305 7.14 -32.29 20.44
N ASP A 306 6.67 -33.51 20.17
CA ASP A 306 6.41 -33.95 18.79
C ASP A 306 5.31 -33.09 18.12
N ASP A 307 4.32 -32.65 18.87
CA ASP A 307 3.26 -31.77 18.35
C ASP A 307 3.80 -30.37 18.00
N GLU A 308 4.74 -29.84 18.78
CA GLU A 308 5.41 -28.55 18.48
C GLU A 308 6.30 -28.66 17.24
N ILE A 309 7.01 -29.77 17.06
CA ILE A 309 7.79 -30.05 15.84
C ILE A 309 6.89 -30.13 14.60
N LEU A 310 5.75 -30.79 14.69
CA LEU A 310 4.79 -30.86 13.59
C LEU A 310 4.17 -29.50 13.29
N ALA A 311 3.86 -28.70 14.30
CA ALA A 311 3.39 -27.32 14.12
C ALA A 311 4.43 -26.43 13.43
N MET A 312 5.70 -26.55 13.86
CA MET A 312 6.83 -25.85 13.25
C MET A 312 7.02 -26.26 11.78
N ALA A 313 7.06 -27.56 11.49
CA ALA A 313 7.18 -28.09 10.14
C ALA A 313 6.03 -27.63 9.23
N ASN A 314 4.79 -27.59 9.73
CA ASN A 314 3.64 -27.06 9.02
C ASN A 314 3.77 -25.56 8.68
N ASN A 315 4.40 -24.78 9.53
CA ASN A 315 4.68 -23.35 9.25
C ASN A 315 5.77 -23.18 8.19
N LEU A 316 6.74 -24.10 8.13
CA LEU A 316 7.89 -24.04 7.21
C LEU A 316 7.65 -24.65 5.83
N LYS A 317 6.55 -25.38 5.60
CA LYS A 317 6.25 -26.04 4.32
C LYS A 317 6.23 -25.11 3.11
N ASN A 318 5.94 -23.81 3.31
CA ASN A 318 5.92 -22.81 2.25
C ASN A 318 7.30 -22.22 1.93
N GLY A 319 8.31 -22.52 2.72
CA GLY A 319 9.69 -22.06 2.63
C GLY A 319 10.26 -21.73 4.01
N VAL A 320 11.55 -21.95 4.16
CA VAL A 320 12.28 -21.65 5.39
C VAL A 320 12.73 -20.18 5.33
N PRO A 321 12.32 -19.30 6.26
CA PRO A 321 12.76 -17.92 6.26
C PRO A 321 14.21 -17.80 6.72
N PHE A 322 15.05 -17.14 5.93
CA PHE A 322 16.42 -16.81 6.29
C PHE A 322 16.55 -15.30 6.56
N ALA A 323 17.23 -14.96 7.63
CA ALA A 323 17.59 -13.59 7.96
C ALA A 323 19.06 -13.53 8.37
N THR A 324 19.78 -12.53 7.88
CA THR A 324 21.17 -12.28 8.25
C THR A 324 21.30 -10.89 8.87
N PRO A 325 22.22 -10.70 9.85
CA PRO A 325 22.55 -9.37 10.34
C PRO A 325 23.12 -8.48 9.24
N VAL A 326 23.03 -7.17 9.42
CA VAL A 326 23.64 -6.19 8.50
C VAL A 326 25.17 -6.37 8.55
N PHE A 327 25.82 -6.42 7.39
CA PHE A 327 27.25 -6.66 7.20
C PHE A 327 27.80 -8.02 7.68
N ASP A 328 26.92 -8.93 8.07
CA ASP A 328 27.27 -10.32 8.41
C ASP A 328 26.34 -11.27 7.64
N GLY A 329 26.43 -11.20 6.32
CA GLY A 329 25.61 -11.99 5.41
C GLY A 329 26.10 -13.43 5.28
N ALA A 330 25.25 -14.26 4.67
CA ALA A 330 25.61 -15.65 4.36
C ALA A 330 26.78 -15.72 3.37
N THR A 331 27.74 -16.60 3.66
CA THR A 331 28.87 -16.88 2.75
C THR A 331 28.42 -17.77 1.59
N GLU A 332 29.20 -17.78 0.51
CA GLU A 332 28.93 -18.65 -0.65
C GLU A 332 28.87 -20.13 -0.25
N GLU A 333 29.77 -20.57 0.65
CA GLU A 333 29.81 -21.94 1.15
C GLU A 333 28.53 -22.30 1.90
N GLN A 334 28.01 -21.41 2.75
CA GLN A 334 26.75 -21.62 3.46
C GLN A 334 25.58 -21.72 2.52
N ILE A 335 25.52 -20.89 1.47
CA ILE A 335 24.47 -20.95 0.45
C ILE A 335 24.52 -22.29 -0.31
N ARG A 336 25.70 -22.75 -0.70
CA ARG A 336 25.90 -24.04 -1.35
C ARG A 336 25.45 -25.21 -0.47
N MET A 337 25.84 -25.20 0.81
CA MET A 337 25.40 -26.21 1.78
C MET A 337 23.87 -26.26 1.90
N MET A 338 23.18 -25.12 1.90
CA MET A 338 21.73 -25.05 1.94
C MET A 338 21.09 -25.54 0.64
N LEU A 339 21.69 -25.26 -0.51
CA LEU A 339 21.24 -25.79 -1.81
C LEU A 339 21.39 -27.31 -1.88
N ASP A 340 22.49 -27.86 -1.37
CA ASP A 340 22.69 -29.31 -1.32
C ASP A 340 21.71 -30.01 -0.39
N LEU A 341 21.37 -29.36 0.72
CA LEU A 341 20.37 -29.85 1.65
C LEU A 341 18.96 -29.77 1.06
N ALA A 342 18.65 -28.68 0.31
CA ALA A 342 17.34 -28.48 -0.28
C ALA A 342 17.06 -29.43 -1.46
N PHE A 343 18.06 -29.68 -2.31
CA PHE A 343 17.94 -30.45 -3.53
C PHE A 343 18.92 -31.63 -3.56
N PRO A 344 18.51 -32.81 -3.05
CA PRO A 344 19.26 -34.04 -3.27
C PRO A 344 19.46 -34.33 -4.76
N ASP A 345 20.48 -35.14 -5.10
CA ASP A 345 20.85 -35.39 -6.50
C ASP A 345 19.72 -35.98 -7.35
N ASP A 346 18.84 -36.76 -6.76
CA ASP A 346 17.68 -37.32 -7.46
C ASP A 346 16.65 -36.24 -7.83
N GLU A 347 16.41 -35.30 -6.91
CA GLU A 347 15.50 -34.17 -7.13
C GLU A 347 16.11 -33.14 -8.06
N ALA A 348 17.42 -32.89 -7.94
CA ALA A 348 18.16 -32.04 -8.85
C ALA A 348 18.10 -32.55 -10.29
N LYS A 349 18.20 -33.86 -10.53
CA LYS A 349 18.01 -34.48 -11.84
C LYS A 349 16.58 -34.34 -12.35
N ARG A 350 15.58 -34.53 -11.50
CA ARG A 350 14.16 -34.37 -11.86
C ARG A 350 13.81 -32.97 -12.30
N LEU A 351 14.43 -31.96 -11.68
CA LEU A 351 14.23 -30.53 -11.97
C LEU A 351 15.21 -30.00 -13.03
N GLU A 352 16.04 -30.88 -13.60
CA GLU A 352 17.08 -30.52 -14.59
C GLU A 352 17.98 -29.37 -14.13
N LEU A 353 18.40 -29.42 -12.86
CA LEU A 353 19.32 -28.45 -12.29
C LEU A 353 20.75 -28.73 -12.72
N THR A 354 21.54 -27.67 -12.86
CA THR A 354 23.00 -27.80 -13.04
C THR A 354 23.65 -28.46 -11.83
N PRO A 355 24.89 -28.99 -11.95
CA PRO A 355 25.60 -29.60 -10.81
C PRO A 355 25.76 -28.66 -9.61
N ALA A 356 25.84 -27.35 -9.84
CA ALA A 356 25.86 -26.35 -8.78
C ALA A 356 24.47 -26.02 -8.20
N LYS A 357 23.39 -26.61 -8.72
CA LYS A 357 21.98 -26.43 -8.28
C LYS A 357 21.48 -24.97 -8.29
N THR A 358 22.20 -24.07 -8.97
CA THR A 358 21.91 -22.63 -9.05
C THR A 358 21.17 -22.20 -10.31
N GLN A 359 21.15 -23.09 -11.32
CA GLN A 359 20.51 -22.85 -12.61
C GLN A 359 19.67 -24.07 -12.99
N ALA A 360 18.60 -23.85 -13.77
CA ALA A 360 17.72 -24.88 -14.28
C ALA A 360 17.55 -24.75 -15.79
N THR A 361 17.29 -25.88 -16.45
CA THR A 361 16.79 -25.86 -17.82
C THR A 361 15.35 -25.34 -17.83
N LEU A 362 15.10 -24.29 -18.58
CA LEU A 362 13.75 -23.73 -18.75
C LEU A 362 13.25 -23.99 -20.17
N TYR A 363 11.94 -24.03 -20.31
CA TYR A 363 11.22 -24.22 -21.58
C TYR A 363 10.44 -22.94 -21.92
N ASP A 364 10.42 -22.55 -23.18
CA ASP A 364 9.61 -21.41 -23.66
C ASP A 364 8.11 -21.79 -23.62
N GLY A 365 7.31 -21.02 -22.92
CA GLY A 365 5.86 -21.26 -22.81
C GLY A 365 5.10 -21.22 -24.14
N ARG A 366 5.64 -20.55 -25.17
CA ARG A 366 5.01 -20.42 -26.48
C ARG A 366 5.39 -21.54 -27.47
N THR A 367 6.67 -21.96 -27.47
CA THR A 367 7.19 -22.95 -28.41
C THR A 367 7.31 -24.33 -27.79
N GLY A 368 7.44 -24.40 -26.44
CA GLY A 368 7.73 -25.65 -25.72
C GLY A 368 9.18 -26.13 -25.91
N GLU A 369 10.05 -25.36 -26.57
CA GLU A 369 11.45 -25.70 -26.75
C GLU A 369 12.30 -25.33 -25.54
N ALA A 370 13.30 -26.14 -25.22
CA ALA A 370 14.25 -25.83 -24.15
C ALA A 370 15.16 -24.67 -24.54
N PHE A 371 15.51 -23.81 -23.62
CA PHE A 371 16.53 -22.78 -23.84
C PHE A 371 17.91 -23.40 -24.05
N GLU A 372 18.71 -22.82 -24.92
CA GLU A 372 20.06 -23.31 -25.26
C GLU A 372 21.01 -23.39 -24.05
N ARG A 373 20.77 -22.54 -23.04
CA ARG A 373 21.59 -22.47 -21.81
C ARG A 373 20.75 -22.51 -20.56
N PRO A 374 21.21 -23.16 -19.50
CA PRO A 374 20.57 -23.12 -18.20
C PRO A 374 20.42 -21.68 -17.71
N VAL A 375 19.32 -21.38 -17.07
CA VAL A 375 18.95 -20.04 -16.56
C VAL A 375 18.97 -20.03 -15.04
N THR A 376 19.47 -18.96 -14.45
CA THR A 376 19.39 -18.76 -13.00
C THR A 376 17.94 -18.55 -12.59
N VAL A 377 17.44 -19.44 -11.74
CA VAL A 377 16.08 -19.44 -11.21
C VAL A 377 16.13 -19.38 -9.68
N GLY A 378 15.21 -18.71 -9.07
CA GLY A 378 15.08 -18.67 -7.62
C GLY A 378 14.04 -17.67 -7.15
N TYR A 379 13.98 -17.44 -5.87
CA TYR A 379 13.05 -16.54 -5.23
C TYR A 379 13.78 -15.30 -4.72
N MET A 380 13.26 -14.15 -5.04
CA MET A 380 13.79 -12.86 -4.61
C MET A 380 12.67 -11.99 -4.03
N HIS A 381 13.00 -11.19 -3.03
CA HIS A 381 12.08 -10.21 -2.48
C HIS A 381 11.96 -9.00 -3.41
N TYR A 382 10.77 -8.82 -3.98
CA TYR A 382 10.51 -7.78 -4.96
C TYR A 382 9.46 -6.80 -4.46
N LEU A 383 9.67 -5.49 -4.67
CA LEU A 383 8.85 -4.40 -4.16
C LEU A 383 8.22 -3.64 -5.33
N LYS A 384 6.93 -3.35 -5.24
CA LYS A 384 6.27 -2.36 -6.09
C LYS A 384 6.49 -0.98 -5.48
N LEU A 385 7.11 -0.09 -6.23
CA LEU A 385 7.36 1.28 -5.75
C LEU A 385 6.17 2.19 -6.05
N HIS A 386 5.97 3.22 -5.22
CA HIS A 386 4.88 4.18 -5.38
C HIS A 386 5.10 5.17 -6.55
N HIS A 387 5.77 4.72 -7.59
CA HIS A 387 5.94 5.42 -8.85
C HIS A 387 5.08 4.76 -9.93
N LEU A 388 3.76 4.84 -9.75
CA LEU A 388 2.78 4.21 -10.62
C LEU A 388 2.59 5.04 -11.88
N VAL A 389 2.38 4.39 -13.02
CA VAL A 389 2.17 5.04 -14.30
C VAL A 389 0.91 5.90 -14.31
N ASP A 390 -0.15 5.46 -13.66
CA ASP A 390 -1.43 6.19 -13.57
C ASP A 390 -1.28 7.55 -12.90
N ASP A 391 -0.38 7.66 -11.91
CA ASP A 391 -0.11 8.94 -11.23
C ASP A 391 0.72 9.90 -12.09
N LYS A 392 1.41 9.39 -13.10
CA LYS A 392 2.30 10.18 -14.00
C LYS A 392 1.67 10.50 -15.33
N MET A 393 0.72 9.68 -15.79
CA MET A 393 0.01 9.92 -17.02
C MET A 393 -0.78 11.21 -16.92
N HIS A 394 -0.58 12.12 -17.89
CA HIS A 394 -1.24 13.41 -17.92
C HIS A 394 -1.46 13.87 -19.36
N ALA A 395 -2.63 14.40 -19.64
CA ALA A 395 -2.98 15.02 -20.91
C ALA A 395 -3.78 16.30 -20.65
N ARG A 396 -3.68 17.26 -21.55
CA ARG A 396 -4.40 18.51 -21.49
C ARG A 396 -4.88 18.93 -22.88
N SER A 397 -6.10 19.40 -22.96
CA SER A 397 -6.58 20.18 -24.12
C SER A 397 -6.60 21.67 -23.78
N THR A 398 -7.53 22.10 -22.96
CA THR A 398 -7.64 23.48 -22.43
C THR A 398 -7.60 23.40 -20.89
N GLY A 399 -7.13 24.45 -20.23
CA GLY A 399 -7.04 24.49 -18.78
C GLY A 399 -6.64 25.86 -18.27
N PRO A 400 -6.23 25.99 -17.01
CA PRO A 400 -5.88 27.27 -16.41
C PRO A 400 -4.58 27.85 -17.00
N TYR A 401 -4.53 29.17 -17.05
CA TYR A 401 -3.43 29.95 -17.57
C TYR A 401 -2.87 30.89 -16.49
N SER A 402 -1.60 31.31 -16.64
CA SER A 402 -0.99 32.32 -15.78
C SER A 402 -1.69 33.65 -15.96
N LEU A 403 -1.79 34.44 -14.89
CA LEU A 403 -2.47 35.75 -14.96
C LEU A 403 -1.69 36.80 -15.76
N VAL A 404 -0.35 36.83 -15.66
CA VAL A 404 0.49 37.84 -16.29
C VAL A 404 0.88 37.44 -17.70
N THR A 405 1.51 36.30 -17.86
CA THR A 405 2.04 35.82 -19.15
C THR A 405 1.01 35.14 -20.03
N GLN A 406 -0.17 34.82 -19.50
CA GLN A 406 -1.21 34.05 -20.19
C GLN A 406 -0.75 32.68 -20.74
N GLN A 407 0.36 32.18 -20.26
CA GLN A 407 0.87 30.84 -20.61
C GLN A 407 0.16 29.76 -19.84
N PRO A 408 0.03 28.52 -20.38
CA PRO A 408 -0.48 27.37 -19.63
C PRO A 408 0.33 27.15 -18.36
N LEU A 409 -0.36 26.87 -17.24
CA LEU A 409 0.32 26.45 -16.01
C LEU A 409 1.06 25.14 -16.22
N GLY A 410 2.07 24.85 -15.40
CA GLY A 410 2.80 23.60 -15.40
C GLY A 410 2.29 22.62 -14.34
N GLY A 411 2.55 21.32 -14.52
CA GLY A 411 2.29 20.28 -13.56
C GLY A 411 0.91 19.63 -13.66
N LYS A 412 0.85 18.31 -13.35
CA LYS A 412 -0.37 17.50 -13.40
C LYS A 412 -1.45 18.00 -12.43
N ALA A 413 -1.05 18.40 -11.22
CA ALA A 413 -1.98 18.83 -10.17
C ALA A 413 -2.78 20.08 -10.55
N GLN A 414 -2.22 20.93 -11.39
CA GLN A 414 -2.84 22.17 -11.87
C GLN A 414 -3.50 22.01 -13.25
N PHE A 415 -3.64 20.78 -13.72
CA PHE A 415 -4.06 20.51 -15.10
C PHE A 415 -3.26 21.32 -16.14
N GLY A 416 -1.93 21.33 -15.94
CA GLY A 416 -1.00 22.13 -16.71
C GLY A 416 -0.56 21.46 -18.02
N GLY A 417 0.10 22.26 -18.86
CA GLY A 417 0.70 21.80 -20.12
C GLY A 417 2.13 21.31 -19.96
N GLN A 418 2.63 20.68 -21.01
CA GLN A 418 4.03 20.28 -21.11
C GLN A 418 4.91 21.50 -21.45
N ARG A 419 6.13 21.53 -20.92
CA ARG A 419 7.09 22.55 -21.25
C ARG A 419 7.74 22.25 -22.60
N PHE A 420 7.57 23.16 -23.55
CA PHE A 420 8.32 23.18 -24.80
C PHE A 420 9.55 24.06 -24.59
N GLY A 421 10.68 23.43 -24.28
CA GLY A 421 11.90 24.15 -23.92
C GLY A 421 12.67 24.71 -25.14
N GLU A 422 13.77 25.39 -24.87
CA GLU A 422 14.61 26.02 -25.88
C GLU A 422 15.21 24.94 -26.84
N MET A 423 15.61 23.79 -26.32
CA MET A 423 16.17 22.74 -27.17
C MET A 423 15.12 22.13 -28.11
N GLU A 424 13.87 22.02 -27.70
CA GLU A 424 12.76 21.53 -28.53
C GLU A 424 12.44 22.54 -29.63
N VAL A 425 12.60 23.85 -29.37
CA VAL A 425 12.49 24.92 -30.38
C VAL A 425 13.59 24.75 -31.44
N TRP A 426 14.85 24.54 -31.03
CA TRP A 426 15.96 24.28 -31.94
C TRP A 426 15.73 23.06 -32.84
N ALA A 427 15.11 22.02 -32.28
CA ALA A 427 14.77 20.85 -33.08
C ALA A 427 13.78 21.16 -34.21
N LEU A 428 12.75 21.99 -33.97
CA LEU A 428 11.80 22.39 -34.98
C LEU A 428 12.44 23.34 -36.01
N GLU A 429 13.35 24.22 -35.57
CA GLU A 429 14.14 25.11 -36.47
C GLU A 429 15.01 24.26 -37.41
N ALA A 430 15.68 23.24 -36.89
CA ALA A 430 16.50 22.29 -37.67
C ALA A 430 15.72 21.57 -38.75
N TYR A 431 14.45 21.20 -38.47
CA TYR A 431 13.55 20.62 -39.46
C TYR A 431 12.95 21.64 -40.43
N GLY A 432 13.12 22.94 -40.21
CA GLY A 432 12.48 24.00 -40.99
C GLY A 432 10.96 24.05 -40.86
N ALA A 433 10.40 23.51 -39.75
CA ALA A 433 8.97 23.44 -39.51
C ALA A 433 8.41 24.76 -38.94
N SER A 434 8.45 25.84 -39.72
CA SER A 434 8.10 27.19 -39.27
C SER A 434 6.65 27.35 -38.82
N TYR A 435 5.69 26.75 -39.54
CA TYR A 435 4.27 26.81 -39.18
C TYR A 435 3.97 26.07 -37.87
N VAL A 436 4.58 24.91 -37.66
CA VAL A 436 4.43 24.15 -36.42
C VAL A 436 5.02 24.95 -35.26
N LEU A 437 6.19 25.54 -35.44
CA LEU A 437 6.81 26.38 -34.41
C LEU A 437 5.95 27.63 -34.09
N GLN A 438 5.39 28.27 -35.09
CA GLN A 438 4.48 29.41 -34.90
C GLN A 438 3.24 28.99 -34.11
N GLU A 439 2.63 27.85 -34.44
CA GLU A 439 1.49 27.33 -33.73
C GLU A 439 1.81 27.02 -32.25
N MET A 440 2.97 26.40 -31.97
CA MET A 440 3.43 26.11 -30.62
C MET A 440 3.64 27.34 -29.78
N LEU A 441 4.20 28.41 -30.37
CA LEU A 441 4.52 29.65 -29.66
C LEU A 441 3.32 30.60 -29.47
N THR A 442 2.30 30.50 -30.32
CA THR A 442 1.15 31.44 -30.31
C THR A 442 -0.12 30.74 -29.82
N VAL A 443 -0.79 30.04 -30.70
CA VAL A 443 -2.15 29.49 -30.48
C VAL A 443 -2.19 28.46 -29.38
N LYS A 444 -1.15 27.64 -29.24
CA LYS A 444 -1.07 26.62 -28.17
C LYS A 444 -0.53 27.17 -26.86
N SER A 445 -0.02 28.40 -26.82
CA SER A 445 0.61 28.99 -25.64
C SER A 445 -0.14 30.21 -25.13
N ASP A 446 0.30 31.41 -25.52
CA ASP A 446 -0.05 32.67 -24.87
C ASP A 446 -0.83 33.67 -25.75
N ASP A 447 -1.16 33.35 -27.00
CA ASP A 447 -2.05 34.15 -27.82
C ASP A 447 -3.52 33.99 -27.42
N VAL A 448 -4.01 34.87 -26.58
CA VAL A 448 -5.38 34.86 -26.03
C VAL A 448 -6.45 34.88 -27.13
N ASN A 449 -6.28 35.72 -28.12
CA ASN A 449 -7.25 35.90 -29.21
C ASN A 449 -7.18 34.70 -30.19
N GLY A 450 -5.96 34.26 -30.55
CA GLY A 450 -5.74 33.17 -31.46
C GLY A 450 -6.30 31.85 -30.92
N ARG A 451 -6.04 31.52 -29.63
CA ARG A 451 -6.56 30.27 -29.03
C ARG A 451 -8.08 30.25 -28.94
N THR A 452 -8.72 31.39 -28.68
CA THR A 452 -10.19 31.51 -28.64
C THR A 452 -10.80 31.28 -30.03
N LYS A 453 -10.23 31.94 -31.06
CA LYS A 453 -10.66 31.77 -32.46
C LYS A 453 -10.50 30.33 -32.97
N VAL A 454 -9.37 29.70 -32.65
CA VAL A 454 -9.13 28.29 -33.06
C VAL A 454 -10.16 27.37 -32.43
N TYR A 455 -10.49 27.58 -31.16
CA TYR A 455 -11.51 26.77 -30.50
C TYR A 455 -12.91 26.99 -31.12
N GLU A 456 -13.25 28.25 -31.42
CA GLU A 456 -14.49 28.61 -32.15
C GLU A 456 -14.55 27.95 -33.53
N ASN A 457 -13.44 28.02 -34.29
CA ASN A 457 -13.34 27.40 -35.61
C ASN A 457 -13.48 25.86 -35.55
N LEU A 458 -12.82 25.20 -34.58
CA LEU A 458 -12.98 23.76 -34.37
C LEU A 458 -14.43 23.35 -34.09
N VAL A 459 -15.14 24.12 -33.27
CA VAL A 459 -16.56 23.86 -33.00
C VAL A 459 -17.43 24.04 -34.24
N LYS A 460 -17.08 25.00 -35.12
CA LYS A 460 -17.75 25.22 -36.40
C LYS A 460 -17.36 24.25 -37.52
N GLY A 461 -16.31 23.41 -37.28
CA GLY A 461 -15.75 22.49 -38.28
C GLY A 461 -14.82 23.14 -39.28
N ASP A 462 -14.36 24.38 -39.04
CA ASP A 462 -13.34 25.09 -39.85
C ASP A 462 -11.96 24.87 -39.23
N HIS A 463 -10.98 24.49 -40.02
CA HIS A 463 -9.62 24.19 -39.53
C HIS A 463 -8.63 25.32 -39.78
N LYS A 464 -9.08 26.54 -39.95
CA LYS A 464 -8.21 27.68 -40.14
C LYS A 464 -7.58 28.15 -38.83
N ILE A 465 -6.26 28.31 -38.85
CA ILE A 465 -5.47 28.82 -37.74
C ILE A 465 -4.97 30.21 -38.13
N GLU A 466 -5.39 31.21 -37.37
CA GLU A 466 -4.88 32.57 -37.48
C GLU A 466 -4.04 32.89 -36.23
N ALA A 467 -2.72 32.93 -36.38
CA ALA A 467 -1.82 33.27 -35.30
C ALA A 467 -1.79 34.81 -35.07
N GLY A 468 -1.95 35.18 -33.82
CA GLY A 468 -1.80 36.58 -33.37
C GLY A 468 -0.41 36.83 -32.76
N MET A 469 -0.36 37.79 -31.83
CA MET A 469 0.85 38.14 -31.11
C MET A 469 0.86 37.49 -29.72
N PRO A 470 1.98 36.90 -29.31
CA PRO A 470 2.12 36.35 -27.96
C PRO A 470 1.97 37.43 -26.87
N GLU A 471 1.18 37.15 -25.81
CA GLU A 471 0.98 38.11 -24.72
C GLU A 471 2.28 38.35 -23.92
N SER A 472 3.16 37.37 -23.83
CA SER A 472 4.50 37.51 -23.24
C SER A 472 5.33 38.60 -23.95
N PHE A 473 5.19 38.76 -25.26
CA PHE A 473 5.82 39.82 -26.01
C PHE A 473 5.22 41.21 -25.67
N ASN A 474 3.90 41.28 -25.50
CA ASN A 474 3.24 42.52 -25.06
C ASN A 474 3.73 42.95 -23.66
N VAL A 475 3.91 42.00 -22.75
CA VAL A 475 4.48 42.22 -21.41
C VAL A 475 5.91 42.78 -21.54
N LEU A 476 6.75 42.15 -22.38
CA LEU A 476 8.12 42.62 -22.63
C LEU A 476 8.16 44.06 -23.17
N VAL A 477 7.31 44.40 -24.13
CA VAL A 477 7.22 45.77 -24.66
C VAL A 477 6.84 46.77 -23.55
N LYS A 478 5.90 46.41 -22.68
CA LYS A 478 5.52 47.27 -21.55
C LYS A 478 6.64 47.39 -20.52
N GLU A 479 7.39 46.35 -20.26
CA GLU A 479 8.54 46.39 -19.36
C GLU A 479 9.66 47.27 -19.93
N ILE A 480 9.95 47.19 -21.24
CA ILE A 480 10.93 48.04 -21.91
C ILE A 480 10.50 49.52 -21.84
N ARG A 481 9.21 49.79 -22.09
CA ARG A 481 8.68 51.18 -21.95
C ARG A 481 8.77 51.69 -20.52
N SER A 482 8.62 50.84 -19.53
CA SER A 482 8.76 51.22 -18.12
C SER A 482 10.19 51.65 -17.75
N LEU A 483 11.19 51.20 -18.51
CA LEU A 483 12.59 51.60 -18.38
C LEU A 483 12.88 52.94 -19.09
N GLY A 484 11.86 53.62 -19.68
CA GLY A 484 12.01 54.87 -20.40
C GLY A 484 12.46 54.72 -21.85
N ILE A 485 12.48 53.53 -22.39
CA ILE A 485 12.80 53.25 -23.79
C ILE A 485 11.51 53.24 -24.60
N ASP A 486 11.42 54.09 -25.60
CA ASP A 486 10.27 54.08 -26.51
C ASP A 486 10.42 52.98 -27.57
N ILE A 487 9.42 52.15 -27.68
CA ILE A 487 9.36 51.02 -28.61
C ILE A 487 7.97 50.96 -29.25
N ASP A 488 7.91 51.15 -30.56
CA ASP A 488 6.68 51.05 -31.33
C ASP A 488 6.72 49.90 -32.34
N LEU A 489 5.60 49.17 -32.42
CA LEU A 489 5.41 48.14 -33.41
C LEU A 489 4.77 48.72 -34.66
N VAL A 490 5.54 48.82 -35.73
CA VAL A 490 5.07 49.32 -37.02
C VAL A 490 4.55 48.14 -37.83
N LYS A 491 3.30 48.18 -38.25
CA LYS A 491 2.78 47.24 -39.25
C LYS A 491 3.18 47.72 -40.63
N ASN A 492 3.96 46.95 -41.33
CA ASN A 492 4.21 47.14 -42.75
C ASN A 492 3.00 46.71 -43.58
#